data_cbb8c3f7cf1062cb4be7090bde41346b
#
_entry.id   cbb8c3f7cf1062cb4be7090bde41346b
#
_cell.length_a   1.000
_cell.length_b   1.000
_cell.length_c   1.000
_cell.angle_alpha   90.00
_cell.angle_beta   90.00
_cell.angle_gamma   90.00
#
_symmetry.space_group_name_H-M   'P 1'
#
loop_
_entity.id
_entity.type
_entity.pdbx_description
1 polymer ?
#
loop_
_entity_poly.entity_id
_entity_poly.type
_entity_poly.pdbx_seq_one_letter_code
_entity_poly.pdbx_strand_id
1 'polypeptide(L)'
;MAYKRVLLKLSGEMLGENGKLFDHDMIDRVARTLCQVADRGVQLGVVIGAGNIWRGRQGKNMCAVTADQMGMLGTVINCLCMQDAIVRAGGKAQVMSAIEMPRVCAVFNAQEAARKLKKGHIMLFAGGSGNPFFSTDTAVVLRAAELEADAILLAKNIDGVYDSDPRVNPEARL
;
A
#
# COMPACT_ATOMS: atom_id res chain seq x y z
N MET A 1 -22.14 -9.26 -4.41
CA MET A 1 -20.92 -8.49 -4.72
C MET A 1 -20.07 -9.31 -5.67
N ALA A 2 -19.48 -8.68 -6.70
CA ALA A 2 -18.64 -9.39 -7.67
C ALA A 2 -17.32 -9.90 -7.05
N TYR A 3 -16.75 -9.17 -6.08
CA TYR A 3 -15.48 -9.52 -5.43
C TYR A 3 -15.63 -9.55 -3.91
N LYS A 4 -15.07 -10.58 -3.28
CA LYS A 4 -15.11 -10.78 -1.82
C LYS A 4 -13.82 -10.31 -1.14
N ARG A 5 -12.67 -10.62 -1.74
CA ARG A 5 -11.35 -10.22 -1.24
C ARG A 5 -10.61 -9.40 -2.28
N VAL A 6 -10.21 -8.20 -1.91
CA VAL A 6 -9.58 -7.24 -2.82
C VAL A 6 -8.27 -6.74 -2.22
N LEU A 7 -7.23 -6.68 -3.03
CA LEU A 7 -5.98 -5.98 -2.71
C LEU A 7 -5.99 -4.62 -3.41
N LEU A 8 -5.82 -3.57 -2.62
CA LEU A 8 -5.70 -2.19 -3.10
C LEU A 8 -4.27 -1.72 -2.98
N LYS A 9 -3.69 -1.21 -4.06
CA LYS A 9 -2.41 -0.50 -4.01
C LYS A 9 -2.66 1.00 -4.06
N LEU A 10 -2.13 1.69 -3.07
CA LEU A 10 -2.12 3.14 -2.99
C LEU A 10 -0.70 3.69 -3.26
N SER A 11 -0.60 4.79 -4.01
CA SER A 11 0.66 5.54 -4.08
C SER A 11 0.91 6.25 -2.74
N GLY A 12 2.16 6.21 -2.25
CA GLY A 12 2.53 7.01 -1.07
C GLY A 12 2.32 8.51 -1.28
N GLU A 13 2.40 8.99 -2.51
CA GLU A 13 2.14 10.39 -2.87
C GLU A 13 0.71 10.84 -2.53
N MET A 14 -0.24 9.91 -2.49
CA MET A 14 -1.61 10.21 -2.05
C MET A 14 -1.72 10.59 -0.57
N LEU A 15 -0.71 10.26 0.23
CA LEU A 15 -0.68 10.59 1.67
C LEU A 15 -0.06 11.96 1.93
N GLY A 16 0.63 12.53 0.93
CA GLY A 16 1.30 13.82 1.03
C GLY A 16 0.92 14.71 -0.14
N GLU A 17 0.24 15.80 0.12
CA GLU A 17 -0.15 16.80 -0.87
C GLU A 17 0.46 18.16 -0.54
N ASN A 18 0.65 19.02 -1.55
CA ASN A 18 1.15 20.39 -1.40
C ASN A 18 2.49 20.52 -0.65
N GLY A 19 3.42 19.58 -0.90
CA GLY A 19 4.76 19.59 -0.28
C GLY A 19 4.82 19.07 1.15
N LYS A 20 3.71 18.59 1.71
CA LYS A 20 3.66 17.90 3.00
C LYS A 20 4.00 16.42 2.81
N LEU A 21 4.76 15.84 3.75
CA LEU A 21 4.98 14.39 3.80
C LEU A 21 3.68 13.62 4.09
N PHE A 22 2.85 14.19 4.96
CA PHE A 22 1.53 13.69 5.34
C PHE A 22 0.52 14.82 5.33
N ASP A 23 -0.56 14.63 4.59
CA ASP A 23 -1.76 15.46 4.65
C ASP A 23 -2.83 14.70 5.44
N HIS A 24 -3.04 15.10 6.69
CA HIS A 24 -3.94 14.42 7.60
C HIS A 24 -5.40 14.43 7.11
N ASP A 25 -5.85 15.50 6.44
CA ASP A 25 -7.22 15.58 5.91
C ASP A 25 -7.43 14.56 4.78
N MET A 26 -6.43 14.41 3.90
CA MET A 26 -6.45 13.39 2.84
C MET A 26 -6.40 11.98 3.43
N ILE A 27 -5.50 11.73 4.38
CA ILE A 27 -5.35 10.44 5.05
C ILE A 27 -6.66 10.04 5.73
N ASP A 28 -7.30 10.95 6.43
CA ASP A 28 -8.59 10.71 7.10
C ASP A 28 -9.73 10.45 6.10
N ARG A 29 -9.74 11.12 4.96
CA ARG A 29 -10.69 10.83 3.86
C ARG A 29 -10.50 9.41 3.31
N VAL A 30 -9.25 9.03 3.02
CA VAL A 30 -8.92 7.69 2.54
C VAL A 30 -9.31 6.64 3.58
N ALA A 31 -8.95 6.85 4.85
CA ALA A 31 -9.29 5.92 5.94
C ALA A 31 -10.80 5.71 6.06
N ARG A 32 -11.62 6.77 6.03
CA ARG A 32 -13.09 6.67 6.02
C ARG A 32 -13.61 5.87 4.83
N THR A 33 -13.05 6.08 3.64
CA THR A 33 -13.43 5.33 2.44
C THR A 33 -13.11 3.85 2.59
N LEU A 34 -11.92 3.50 3.12
CA LEU A 34 -11.53 2.12 3.36
C LEU A 34 -12.47 1.44 4.38
N CYS A 35 -12.85 2.14 5.45
CA CYS A 35 -13.83 1.66 6.43
C CYS A 35 -15.19 1.38 5.77
N GLN A 36 -15.72 2.33 4.97
CA GLN A 36 -16.99 2.15 4.25
C GLN A 36 -17.00 0.93 3.32
N VAL A 37 -15.85 0.64 2.67
CA VAL A 37 -15.71 -0.56 1.83
C VAL A 37 -15.70 -1.83 2.68
N ALA A 38 -14.96 -1.83 3.79
CA ALA A 38 -14.90 -2.97 4.70
C ALA A 38 -16.25 -3.25 5.37
N ASP A 39 -17.00 -2.22 5.75
CA ASP A 39 -18.35 -2.33 6.35
C ASP A 39 -19.38 -2.96 5.39
N ARG A 40 -19.11 -2.89 4.07
CA ARG A 40 -19.92 -3.62 3.07
C ARG A 40 -19.55 -5.11 2.97
N GLY A 41 -18.69 -5.62 3.84
CA GLY A 41 -18.27 -7.02 3.88
C GLY A 41 -17.14 -7.39 2.93
N VAL A 42 -16.46 -6.40 2.31
CA VAL A 42 -15.28 -6.66 1.49
C VAL A 42 -14.08 -6.92 2.39
N GLN A 43 -13.38 -8.03 2.15
CA GLN A 43 -12.10 -8.34 2.79
C GLN A 43 -11.00 -7.52 2.10
N LEU A 44 -10.53 -6.45 2.76
CA LEU A 44 -9.67 -5.44 2.15
C LEU A 44 -8.23 -5.54 2.65
N GLY A 45 -7.29 -5.85 1.74
CA GLY A 45 -5.85 -5.71 1.95
C GLY A 45 -5.33 -4.46 1.21
N VAL A 46 -4.41 -3.74 1.81
CA VAL A 46 -3.86 -2.49 1.25
C VAL A 46 -2.34 -2.54 1.26
N VAL A 47 -1.74 -2.21 0.13
CA VAL A 47 -0.29 -1.96 -0.01
C VAL A 47 -0.10 -0.48 -0.30
N ILE A 48 0.76 0.19 0.46
CA ILE A 48 1.02 1.64 0.30
C ILE A 48 2.49 1.83 -0.11
N GLY A 49 2.71 2.56 -1.21
CA GLY A 49 4.06 2.93 -1.64
C GLY A 49 4.70 3.98 -0.73
N ALA A 50 6.00 4.23 -0.91
CA ALA A 50 6.77 5.19 -0.10
C ALA A 50 7.06 6.53 -0.82
N GLY A 51 6.41 6.80 -1.94
CA GLY A 51 6.75 7.90 -2.85
C GLY A 51 6.69 9.32 -2.25
N ASN A 52 5.98 9.52 -1.14
CA ASN A 52 5.97 10.76 -0.34
C ASN A 52 7.22 10.90 0.55
N ILE A 53 7.82 9.79 0.99
CA ILE A 53 8.96 9.78 1.93
C ILE A 53 10.27 9.60 1.18
N TRP A 54 10.34 8.58 0.33
CA TRP A 54 11.54 8.19 -0.37
C TRP A 54 11.26 7.52 -1.71
N ARG A 55 12.03 7.91 -2.73
CA ARG A 55 12.07 7.23 -4.03
C ARG A 55 13.49 6.76 -4.30
N GLY A 56 13.68 5.49 -4.61
CA GLY A 56 14.99 4.89 -4.90
C GLY A 56 15.79 5.68 -5.95
N ARG A 57 15.13 6.32 -6.92
CA ARG A 57 15.74 7.20 -7.92
C ARG A 57 16.44 8.45 -7.34
N GLN A 58 16.14 8.86 -6.10
CA GLN A 58 16.77 10.00 -5.43
C GLN A 58 18.16 9.65 -4.90
N GLY A 59 18.46 8.37 -4.73
CA GLY A 59 19.73 7.86 -4.19
C GLY A 59 20.85 7.76 -5.23
N LYS A 60 21.08 8.77 -6.10
CA LYS A 60 22.08 8.73 -7.20
C LYS A 60 23.49 8.33 -6.75
N ASN A 61 23.85 8.56 -5.48
CA ASN A 61 25.17 8.26 -4.91
C ASN A 61 25.09 7.16 -3.82
N MET A 62 24.00 6.42 -3.75
CA MET A 62 23.80 5.38 -2.75
C MET A 62 23.85 3.99 -3.37
N CYS A 63 24.20 2.98 -2.57
CA CYS A 63 23.99 1.59 -2.94
C CYS A 63 22.49 1.35 -3.20
N ALA A 64 22.16 0.75 -4.34
CA ALA A 64 20.79 0.52 -4.77
C ALA A 64 20.00 -0.32 -3.73
N VAL A 65 20.63 -1.32 -3.13
CA VAL A 65 20.04 -2.12 -2.05
C VAL A 65 19.64 -1.24 -0.86
N THR A 66 20.53 -0.34 -0.43
CA THR A 66 20.25 0.58 0.69
C THR A 66 19.11 1.54 0.33
N ALA A 67 19.11 2.10 -0.89
CA ALA A 67 18.05 2.99 -1.36
C ALA A 67 16.68 2.30 -1.35
N ASP A 68 16.62 1.05 -1.80
CA ASP A 68 15.39 0.26 -1.78
C ASP A 68 14.95 -0.10 -0.36
N GLN A 69 15.89 -0.48 0.52
CA GLN A 69 15.58 -0.72 1.94
C GLN A 69 14.99 0.51 2.63
N MET A 70 15.48 1.71 2.33
CA MET A 70 14.88 2.97 2.81
C MET A 70 13.44 3.12 2.29
N GLY A 71 13.18 2.82 1.03
CA GLY A 71 11.84 2.80 0.46
C GLY A 71 10.92 1.78 1.15
N MET A 72 11.43 0.59 1.43
CA MET A 72 10.69 -0.45 2.14
C MET A 72 10.31 0.02 3.56
N LEU A 73 11.23 0.65 4.30
CA LEU A 73 10.94 1.26 5.61
C LEU A 73 9.93 2.41 5.50
N GLY A 74 10.02 3.22 4.44
CA GLY A 74 9.03 4.26 4.15
C GLY A 74 7.60 3.72 4.00
N THR A 75 7.44 2.53 3.41
CA THR A 75 6.12 1.88 3.35
C THR A 75 5.59 1.51 4.73
N VAL A 76 6.46 1.15 5.68
CA VAL A 76 6.07 0.84 7.06
C VAL A 76 5.52 2.09 7.74
N ILE A 77 6.23 3.22 7.61
CA ILE A 77 5.79 4.51 8.17
C ILE A 77 4.39 4.86 7.63
N ASN A 78 4.17 4.76 6.32
CA ASN A 78 2.89 5.03 5.70
C ASN A 78 1.77 4.10 6.18
N CYS A 79 2.07 2.80 6.34
CA CYS A 79 1.11 1.83 6.84
C CYS A 79 0.73 2.09 8.31
N LEU A 80 1.68 2.48 9.16
CA LEU A 80 1.40 2.84 10.55
C LEU A 80 0.51 4.09 10.63
N CYS A 81 0.80 5.12 9.84
CA CYS A 81 -0.02 6.32 9.75
C CYS A 81 -1.45 5.99 9.30
N MET A 82 -1.60 5.17 8.28
CA MET A 82 -2.93 4.75 7.79
C MET A 82 -3.66 3.84 8.79
N GLN A 83 -2.96 2.96 9.51
CA GLN A 83 -3.56 2.15 10.57
C GLN A 83 -4.20 3.04 11.66
N ASP A 84 -3.47 4.05 12.13
CA ASP A 84 -3.96 5.00 13.13
C ASP A 84 -5.22 5.72 12.61
N ALA A 85 -5.18 6.23 11.38
CA ALA A 85 -6.31 6.92 10.77
C ALA A 85 -7.56 6.01 10.63
N ILE A 86 -7.39 4.74 10.24
CA ILE A 86 -8.48 3.77 10.16
C ILE A 86 -9.08 3.52 11.55
N VAL A 87 -8.25 3.35 12.58
CA VAL A 87 -8.71 3.14 13.95
C VAL A 87 -9.45 4.37 14.48
N ARG A 88 -8.95 5.58 14.23
CA ARG A 88 -9.66 6.83 14.57
C ARG A 88 -11.00 6.97 13.83
N ALA A 89 -11.10 6.44 12.62
CA ALA A 89 -12.34 6.39 11.85
C ALA A 89 -13.32 5.28 12.32
N GLY A 90 -12.99 4.52 13.38
CA GLY A 90 -13.81 3.44 13.95
C GLY A 90 -13.62 2.07 13.29
N GLY A 91 -12.71 1.95 12.32
CA GLY A 91 -12.39 0.69 11.66
C GLY A 91 -11.44 -0.19 12.45
N LYS A 92 -11.28 -1.44 11.99
CA LYS A 92 -10.28 -2.39 12.51
C LYS A 92 -9.15 -2.51 11.49
N ALA A 93 -7.92 -2.20 11.87
CA ALA A 93 -6.78 -2.33 10.98
C ALA A 93 -5.60 -3.03 11.67
N GLN A 94 -4.76 -3.68 10.87
CA GLN A 94 -3.51 -4.25 11.33
C GLN A 94 -2.43 -4.15 10.25
N VAL A 95 -1.24 -3.70 10.64
CA VAL A 95 -0.04 -3.74 9.80
C VAL A 95 0.64 -5.08 9.93
N MET A 96 1.02 -5.67 8.79
CA MET A 96 1.96 -6.78 8.70
C MET A 96 3.10 -6.40 7.75
N SER A 97 4.34 -6.65 8.15
CA SER A 97 5.53 -6.31 7.37
C SER A 97 6.24 -7.54 6.83
N ALA A 98 6.73 -7.43 5.61
CA ALA A 98 7.64 -8.41 5.02
C ALA A 98 9.05 -8.36 5.64
N ILE A 99 9.38 -7.27 6.35
CA ILE A 99 10.62 -7.12 7.10
C ILE A 99 10.31 -7.37 8.58
N GLU A 100 11.14 -8.16 9.24
CA GLU A 100 10.98 -8.47 10.67
C GLU A 100 11.22 -7.24 11.54
N MET A 101 10.19 -6.77 12.22
CA MET A 101 10.25 -5.69 13.19
C MET A 101 9.16 -5.88 14.28
N PRO A 102 9.22 -6.94 15.07
CA PRO A 102 8.12 -7.41 15.92
C PRO A 102 7.69 -6.41 17.00
N ARG A 103 8.53 -5.44 17.35
CA ARG A 103 8.17 -4.35 18.29
C ARG A 103 7.32 -3.26 17.65
N VAL A 104 7.24 -3.21 16.32
CA VAL A 104 6.53 -2.17 15.57
C VAL A 104 5.25 -2.70 14.94
N CYS A 105 5.33 -3.85 14.26
CA CYS A 105 4.20 -4.50 13.63
C CYS A 105 4.43 -6.01 13.50
N ALA A 106 3.37 -6.76 13.20
CA ALA A 106 3.48 -8.20 12.99
C ALA A 106 4.28 -8.53 11.74
N VAL A 107 4.99 -9.65 11.76
CA VAL A 107 5.59 -10.23 10.56
C VAL A 107 4.48 -10.79 9.66
N PHE A 108 4.63 -10.63 8.35
CA PHE A 108 3.65 -11.13 7.41
C PHE A 108 3.50 -12.66 7.50
N ASN A 109 2.27 -13.09 7.66
CA ASN A 109 1.86 -14.48 7.58
C ASN A 109 0.51 -14.54 6.84
N ALA A 110 0.46 -15.27 5.72
CA ALA A 110 -0.70 -15.31 4.85
C ALA A 110 -1.95 -15.89 5.54
N GLN A 111 -1.79 -16.96 6.34
CA GLN A 111 -2.91 -17.59 7.05
C GLN A 111 -3.51 -16.66 8.10
N GLU A 112 -2.66 -16.00 8.88
CA GLU A 112 -3.09 -15.03 9.89
C GLU A 112 -3.74 -13.80 9.24
N ALA A 113 -3.17 -13.29 8.16
CA ALA A 113 -3.75 -12.18 7.39
C ALA A 113 -5.14 -12.55 6.85
N ALA A 114 -5.28 -13.73 6.25
CA ALA A 114 -6.57 -14.22 5.75
C ALA A 114 -7.60 -14.37 6.89
N ARG A 115 -7.17 -14.86 8.06
CA ARG A 115 -8.02 -14.98 9.25
C ARG A 115 -8.51 -13.61 9.74
N LYS A 116 -7.63 -12.60 9.74
CA LYS A 116 -7.96 -11.21 10.14
C LYS A 116 -8.89 -10.55 9.13
N LEU A 117 -8.64 -10.71 7.83
CA LEU A 117 -9.52 -10.24 6.77
C LEU A 117 -10.96 -10.79 6.93
N LYS A 118 -11.11 -12.08 7.22
CA LYS A 118 -12.41 -12.70 7.49
C LYS A 118 -13.12 -12.11 8.71
N LYS A 119 -12.37 -11.53 9.66
CA LYS A 119 -12.91 -10.88 10.87
C LYS A 119 -13.15 -9.37 10.67
N GLY A 120 -13.10 -8.88 9.43
CA GLY A 120 -13.36 -7.49 9.08
C GLY A 120 -12.21 -6.52 9.39
N HIS A 121 -10.97 -7.03 9.58
CA HIS A 121 -9.82 -6.14 9.67
C HIS A 121 -9.39 -5.73 8.27
N ILE A 122 -9.09 -4.46 8.10
CA ILE A 122 -8.34 -3.94 6.96
C ILE A 122 -6.87 -4.26 7.19
N MET A 123 -6.28 -5.08 6.32
CA MET A 123 -4.88 -5.48 6.44
C MET A 123 -3.99 -4.55 5.66
N LEU A 124 -2.95 -3.99 6.30
CA LEU A 124 -1.97 -3.10 5.69
C LEU A 124 -0.65 -3.86 5.54
N PHE A 125 -0.19 -4.05 4.30
CA PHE A 125 1.00 -4.82 4.00
C PHE A 125 2.18 -3.89 3.71
N ALA A 126 3.15 -3.89 4.61
CA ALA A 126 4.33 -3.04 4.62
C ALA A 126 5.61 -3.82 4.26
N GLY A 127 6.70 -3.10 4.03
CA GLY A 127 8.00 -3.71 3.72
C GLY A 127 8.13 -4.21 2.28
N GLY A 128 7.20 -3.85 1.40
CA GLY A 128 7.20 -4.28 0.01
C GLY A 128 7.11 -5.81 -0.14
N SER A 129 7.96 -6.38 -0.99
CA SER A 129 8.11 -7.83 -1.14
C SER A 129 9.00 -8.46 -0.04
N GLY A 130 9.71 -7.64 0.75
CA GLY A 130 10.79 -8.08 1.64
C GLY A 130 12.17 -8.07 0.96
N ASN A 131 12.22 -7.86 -0.35
CA ASN A 131 13.45 -7.90 -1.14
C ASN A 131 13.67 -6.58 -1.88
N PRO A 132 14.93 -6.11 -2.00
CA PRO A 132 15.30 -5.01 -2.89
C PRO A 132 14.96 -5.32 -4.35
N PHE A 133 14.96 -4.29 -5.19
CA PHE A 133 14.72 -4.34 -6.65
C PHE A 133 13.28 -4.68 -7.07
N PHE A 134 12.36 -4.80 -6.14
CA PHE A 134 10.95 -5.02 -6.43
C PHE A 134 10.10 -3.81 -6.08
N SER A 135 9.18 -3.44 -6.98
CA SER A 135 8.23 -2.37 -6.75
C SER A 135 7.11 -2.78 -5.80
N THR A 136 6.40 -1.80 -5.25
CA THR A 136 5.16 -2.08 -4.48
C THR A 136 4.03 -2.59 -5.37
N ASP A 137 4.09 -2.39 -6.69
CA ASP A 137 3.17 -3.02 -7.65
C ASP A 137 3.43 -4.54 -7.71
N THR A 138 4.69 -4.98 -7.69
CA THR A 138 5.05 -6.39 -7.55
C THR A 138 4.61 -6.95 -6.19
N ALA A 139 4.81 -6.17 -5.12
CA ALA A 139 4.42 -6.60 -3.78
C ALA A 139 2.91 -6.84 -3.66
N VAL A 140 2.06 -5.99 -4.25
CA VAL A 140 0.61 -6.20 -4.20
C VAL A 140 0.17 -7.45 -4.95
N VAL A 141 0.82 -7.77 -6.08
CA VAL A 141 0.56 -9.01 -6.83
C VAL A 141 0.93 -10.23 -6.02
N LEU A 142 2.11 -10.22 -5.38
CA LEU A 142 2.55 -11.30 -4.50
C LEU A 142 1.56 -11.51 -3.34
N ARG A 143 1.20 -10.45 -2.64
CA ARG A 143 0.20 -10.52 -1.55
C ARG A 143 -1.15 -11.00 -2.04
N ALA A 144 -1.59 -10.59 -3.23
CA ALA A 144 -2.85 -11.04 -3.82
C ALA A 144 -2.86 -12.55 -4.10
N ALA A 145 -1.77 -13.08 -4.64
CA ALA A 145 -1.62 -14.51 -4.89
C ALA A 145 -1.61 -15.31 -3.59
N GLU A 146 -0.82 -14.89 -2.58
CA GLU A 146 -0.72 -15.58 -1.28
C GLU A 146 -2.04 -15.56 -0.48
N LEU A 147 -2.87 -14.55 -0.70
CA LEU A 147 -4.15 -14.36 -0.01
C LEU A 147 -5.35 -14.83 -0.85
N GLU A 148 -5.12 -15.37 -2.04
CA GLU A 148 -6.20 -15.77 -2.96
C GLU A 148 -7.22 -14.65 -3.18
N ALA A 149 -6.73 -13.45 -3.52
CA ALA A 149 -7.59 -12.30 -3.76
C ALA A 149 -8.32 -12.42 -5.11
N ASP A 150 -9.57 -11.97 -5.14
CA ASP A 150 -10.39 -11.98 -6.35
C ASP A 150 -9.98 -10.89 -7.35
N ALA A 151 -9.42 -9.77 -6.84
CA ALA A 151 -9.02 -8.64 -7.66
C ALA A 151 -7.89 -7.81 -7.01
N ILE A 152 -7.12 -7.13 -7.86
CA ILE A 152 -6.16 -6.10 -7.49
C ILE A 152 -6.64 -4.77 -8.07
N LEU A 153 -6.74 -3.76 -7.24
CA LEU A 153 -7.05 -2.38 -7.64
C LEU A 153 -5.81 -1.52 -7.46
N LEU A 154 -5.45 -0.78 -8.51
CA LEU A 154 -4.29 0.12 -8.51
C LEU A 154 -4.79 1.57 -8.54
N ALA A 155 -4.72 2.27 -7.41
CA ALA A 155 -4.98 3.71 -7.37
C ALA A 155 -3.70 4.46 -7.79
N LYS A 156 -3.73 4.98 -9.00
CA LYS A 156 -2.62 5.73 -9.62
C LYS A 156 -3.13 7.08 -10.11
N ASN A 157 -2.21 8.04 -10.27
CA ASN A 157 -2.48 9.35 -10.87
C ASN A 157 -2.45 9.29 -12.40
N ILE A 158 -3.02 8.23 -12.97
CA ILE A 158 -3.12 7.99 -14.41
C ILE A 158 -4.37 7.14 -14.66
N ASP A 159 -5.07 7.43 -15.72
CA ASP A 159 -6.39 6.85 -16.04
C ASP A 159 -6.34 5.45 -16.66
N GLY A 160 -5.15 4.97 -17.03
CA GLY A 160 -5.02 3.61 -17.55
C GLY A 160 -3.60 3.15 -17.80
N VAL A 161 -3.46 2.06 -18.56
CA VAL A 161 -2.18 1.50 -18.97
C VAL A 161 -1.88 1.96 -20.40
N TYR A 162 -0.78 2.66 -20.56
CA TYR A 162 -0.31 3.19 -21.83
C TYR A 162 0.89 2.41 -22.35
N ASP A 163 1.12 2.45 -23.66
CA ASP A 163 2.30 1.87 -24.31
C ASP A 163 3.59 2.65 -23.98
N SER A 164 3.47 3.90 -23.55
CA SER A 164 4.55 4.76 -23.10
C SER A 164 4.03 5.79 -22.08
N ASP A 165 4.93 6.51 -21.39
CA ASP A 165 4.49 7.52 -20.40
C ASP A 165 3.82 8.73 -21.10
N PRO A 166 2.51 8.96 -20.95
CA PRO A 166 1.80 10.07 -21.62
C PRO A 166 2.24 11.46 -21.16
N ARG A 167 2.96 11.58 -20.05
CA ARG A 167 3.55 12.86 -19.61
C ARG A 167 4.79 13.23 -20.40
N VAL A 168 5.44 12.25 -21.03
CA VAL A 168 6.65 12.40 -21.83
C VAL A 168 6.33 12.29 -23.31
N ASN A 169 5.45 11.38 -23.67
CA ASN A 169 4.99 11.14 -25.04
C ASN A 169 3.49 11.45 -25.16
N PRO A 170 3.11 12.61 -25.76
CA PRO A 170 1.69 12.95 -25.96
C PRO A 170 0.94 12.00 -26.90
N GLU A 171 1.65 11.21 -27.72
CA GLU A 171 1.10 10.22 -28.65
C GLU A 171 0.90 8.83 -27.99
N ALA A 172 1.16 8.71 -26.68
CA ALA A 172 0.96 7.46 -25.94
C ALA A 172 -0.49 6.98 -26.05
N ARG A 173 -0.66 5.68 -26.33
CA ARG A 173 -1.98 5.06 -26.51
C ARG A 173 -2.38 4.25 -25.27
N LEU A 174 -3.63 4.40 -24.85
CA LEU A 174 -4.28 3.66 -23.78
C LEU A 174 -4.50 2.20 -24.20
#